data_26db1120c212a4fe5dbe6fac7e43f274
#
_entry.id   26db1120c212a4fe5dbe6fac7e43f274
#
_cell.length_a   1.000
_cell.length_b   1.000
_cell.length_c   1.000
_cell.angle_alpha   90.00
_cell.angle_beta   90.00
_cell.angle_gamma   90.00
#
_symmetry.space_group_name_H-M   'P 1'
#
loop_
_entity.id
_entity.type
_entity.pdbx_description
1 polymer ?
#
loop_
_entity_poly.entity_id
_entity_poly.type
_entity_poly.pdbx_seq_one_letter_code
_entity_poly.pdbx_strand_id
1 'polypeptide(L)'
;MTPQTVARVPSELLERILKLAGIDMILVGGQALAFWAAYYRTPAPTIAITKDVDLLGTRADVERLARGLDAKAVFPHKIATTMLVGQVLKNLPGGDYLNIDVMFRVYGNIATEAIADRAVLAENPAGRFRVMHPIDVLQGRLENVYGLPSKQDEHGVAQLRLAIDRVYIGNSPLIG
;
A
#
# COMPACT_ATOMS: atom_id res chain seq x y z
N MET A 1 -12.04 0.39 -28.45
CA MET A 1 -11.38 0.90 -27.23
C MET A 1 -10.47 -0.20 -26.73
N THR A 2 -9.17 0.00 -26.81
CA THR A 2 -8.19 -0.91 -26.21
C THR A 2 -8.35 -0.81 -24.69
N PRO A 3 -8.48 -1.92 -23.95
CA PRO A 3 -8.52 -1.86 -22.50
C PRO A 3 -7.20 -1.22 -22.03
N GLN A 4 -7.30 -0.11 -21.29
CA GLN A 4 -6.12 0.46 -20.62
C GLN A 4 -5.64 -0.60 -19.62
N THR A 5 -4.52 -1.22 -19.94
CA THR A 5 -3.84 -2.14 -19.03
C THR A 5 -3.38 -1.30 -17.84
N VAL A 6 -3.97 -1.51 -16.69
CA VAL A 6 -3.52 -0.87 -15.44
C VAL A 6 -2.06 -1.29 -15.23
N ALA A 7 -1.15 -0.33 -15.38
CA ALA A 7 0.27 -0.60 -15.20
C ALA A 7 0.52 -1.01 -13.74
N ARG A 8 1.02 -2.21 -13.54
CA ARG A 8 1.46 -2.67 -12.21
C ARG A 8 2.76 -1.93 -11.84
N VAL A 9 2.97 -1.73 -10.54
CA VAL A 9 4.29 -1.31 -10.05
C VAL A 9 5.32 -2.37 -10.49
N PRO A 10 6.38 -2.00 -11.21
CA PRO A 10 7.43 -2.94 -11.58
C PRO A 10 8.01 -3.61 -10.32
N SER A 11 8.15 -4.94 -10.32
CA SER A 11 8.59 -5.71 -9.15
C SER A 11 9.91 -5.22 -8.58
N GLU A 12 10.90 -4.99 -9.43
CA GLU A 12 12.23 -4.48 -9.03
C GLU A 12 12.14 -3.09 -8.38
N LEU A 13 11.24 -2.24 -8.86
CA LEU A 13 11.03 -0.91 -8.29
C LEU A 13 10.33 -1.02 -6.93
N LEU A 14 9.33 -1.89 -6.79
CA LEU A 14 8.67 -2.14 -5.51
C LEU A 14 9.66 -2.70 -4.48
N GLU A 15 10.51 -3.66 -4.85
CA GLU A 15 11.56 -4.18 -3.99
C GLU A 15 12.53 -3.08 -3.53
N ARG A 16 12.93 -2.21 -4.44
CA ARG A 16 13.80 -1.06 -4.11
C ARG A 16 13.12 -0.09 -3.16
N ILE A 17 11.83 0.19 -3.35
CA ILE A 17 11.03 1.02 -2.43
C ILE A 17 10.99 0.38 -1.05
N LEU A 18 10.68 -0.91 -0.96
CA LEU A 18 10.59 -1.63 0.31
C LEU A 18 11.95 -1.71 1.03
N LYS A 19 13.04 -1.87 0.28
CA LYS A 19 14.40 -1.80 0.84
C LYS A 19 14.69 -0.43 1.46
N LEU A 20 14.33 0.66 0.79
CA LEU A 20 14.50 2.02 1.29
C LEU A 20 13.56 2.33 2.47
N ALA A 21 12.36 1.79 2.46
CA ALA A 21 11.41 1.90 3.57
C ALA A 21 11.93 1.18 4.82
N GLY A 22 12.53 0.01 4.63
CA GLY A 22 13.08 -0.80 5.72
C GLY A 22 12.03 -1.14 6.78
N ILE A 23 12.45 -1.17 8.04
CA ILE A 23 11.58 -1.44 9.19
C ILE A 23 10.99 -0.17 9.82
N ASP A 24 11.39 1.01 9.36
CA ASP A 24 10.93 2.30 9.90
C ASP A 24 9.56 2.69 9.37
N MET A 25 9.26 2.31 8.13
CA MET A 25 7.99 2.56 7.47
C MET A 25 7.13 1.29 7.44
N ILE A 26 5.82 1.47 7.21
CA ILE A 26 4.88 0.35 7.13
C ILE A 26 4.17 0.41 5.79
N LEU A 27 4.25 -0.67 5.01
CA LEU A 27 3.47 -0.84 3.79
C LEU A 27 1.99 -0.98 4.14
N VAL A 28 1.15 -0.12 3.57
CA VAL A 28 -0.30 -0.09 3.81
C VAL A 28 -1.06 -0.12 2.48
N GLY A 29 -2.36 0.09 2.53
CA GLY A 29 -3.18 0.30 1.33
C GLY A 29 -3.27 -0.92 0.42
N GLY A 30 -3.36 -0.65 -0.87
CA GLY A 30 -3.54 -1.68 -1.91
C GLY A 30 -2.35 -2.59 -2.08
N GLN A 31 -1.12 -2.10 -1.87
CA GLN A 31 0.08 -2.94 -1.96
C GLN A 31 0.22 -3.90 -0.77
N ALA A 32 -0.22 -3.50 0.44
CA ALA A 32 -0.29 -4.43 1.57
C ALA A 32 -1.29 -5.57 1.28
N LEU A 33 -2.45 -5.24 0.68
CA LEU A 33 -3.41 -6.25 0.24
C LEU A 33 -2.81 -7.20 -0.82
N ALA A 34 -2.10 -6.64 -1.81
CA ALA A 34 -1.43 -7.43 -2.85
C ALA A 34 -0.35 -8.34 -2.27
N PHE A 35 0.42 -7.85 -1.29
CA PHE A 35 1.40 -8.65 -0.57
C PHE A 35 0.75 -9.87 0.10
N TRP A 36 -0.35 -9.68 0.83
CA TRP A 36 -1.05 -10.78 1.49
C TRP A 36 -1.71 -11.73 0.51
N ALA A 37 -2.25 -11.24 -0.60
CA ALA A 37 -2.77 -12.09 -1.66
C ALA A 37 -1.68 -13.00 -2.23
N ALA A 38 -0.50 -12.48 -2.48
CA ALA A 38 0.64 -13.27 -2.94
C ALA A 38 1.14 -14.25 -1.88
N TYR A 39 1.27 -13.81 -0.63
CA TYR A 39 1.70 -14.63 0.49
C TYR A 39 0.81 -15.88 0.67
N TYR A 40 -0.49 -15.70 0.60
CA TYR A 40 -1.46 -16.80 0.70
C TYR A 40 -1.76 -17.47 -0.66
N ARG A 41 -0.99 -17.16 -1.71
CA ARG A 41 -1.12 -17.73 -3.06
C ARG A 41 -2.53 -17.60 -3.64
N THR A 42 -3.21 -16.49 -3.38
CA THR A 42 -4.55 -16.28 -3.90
C THR A 42 -4.52 -15.41 -5.14
N PRO A 43 -5.21 -15.83 -6.20
CA PRO A 43 -5.38 -15.02 -7.38
C PRO A 43 -6.04 -13.67 -7.00
N ALA A 44 -5.37 -12.57 -7.32
CA ALA A 44 -5.98 -11.25 -7.22
C ALA A 44 -6.58 -10.91 -8.60
N PRO A 45 -7.87 -10.54 -8.67
CA PRO A 45 -8.45 -10.08 -9.92
C PRO A 45 -7.74 -8.80 -10.37
N THR A 46 -7.54 -8.64 -11.68
CA THR A 46 -6.82 -7.50 -12.24
C THR A 46 -7.38 -6.16 -11.78
N ILE A 47 -8.69 -6.07 -11.60
CA ILE A 47 -9.38 -4.86 -11.13
C ILE A 47 -9.00 -4.48 -9.68
N ALA A 48 -8.55 -5.42 -8.85
CA ALA A 48 -8.12 -5.15 -7.48
C ALA A 48 -6.65 -4.68 -7.38
N ILE A 49 -5.91 -4.66 -8.50
CA ILE A 49 -4.49 -4.28 -8.51
C ILE A 49 -4.37 -2.76 -8.39
N THR A 50 -3.54 -2.32 -7.46
CA THR A 50 -3.17 -0.91 -7.33
C THR A 50 -1.86 -0.61 -8.07
N LYS A 51 -1.76 0.60 -8.60
CA LYS A 51 -0.54 1.14 -9.22
C LYS A 51 0.21 2.12 -8.31
N ASP A 52 -0.38 2.51 -7.19
CA ASP A 52 0.23 3.42 -6.22
C ASP A 52 0.82 2.61 -5.06
N VAL A 53 1.82 3.18 -4.38
CA VAL A 53 2.42 2.60 -3.17
C VAL A 53 2.12 3.51 -1.99
N ASP A 54 1.48 2.97 -0.97
CA ASP A 54 1.10 3.69 0.23
C ASP A 54 1.96 3.22 1.41
N LEU A 55 2.58 4.15 2.12
CA LEU A 55 3.44 3.89 3.27
C LEU A 55 3.04 4.78 4.45
N LEU A 56 3.05 4.25 5.66
CA LEU A 56 3.08 5.08 6.86
C LEU A 56 4.52 5.48 7.16
N GLY A 57 4.76 6.76 7.42
CA GLY A 57 6.08 7.28 7.65
C GLY A 57 6.11 8.77 7.98
N THR A 58 7.30 9.33 7.95
CA THR A 58 7.61 10.71 8.34
C THR A 58 8.08 11.53 7.13
N ARG A 59 8.25 12.84 7.35
CA ARG A 59 8.84 13.73 6.34
C ARG A 59 10.26 13.30 5.94
N ALA A 60 11.08 12.89 6.90
CA ALA A 60 12.43 12.41 6.64
C ALA A 60 12.43 11.15 5.74
N ASP A 61 11.39 10.31 5.87
CA ASP A 61 11.21 9.13 5.02
C ASP A 61 10.88 9.50 3.58
N VAL A 62 10.02 10.52 3.35
CA VAL A 62 9.76 11.06 2.01
C VAL A 62 11.06 11.51 1.34
N GLU A 63 11.88 12.28 2.07
CA GLU A 63 13.15 12.80 1.56
C GLU A 63 14.17 11.66 1.30
N ARG A 64 14.20 10.63 2.16
CA ARG A 64 15.04 9.44 2.01
C ARG A 64 14.65 8.63 0.76
N LEU A 65 13.35 8.37 0.59
CA LEU A 65 12.82 7.68 -0.58
C LEU A 65 13.11 8.44 -1.87
N ALA A 66 12.85 9.74 -1.90
CA ALA A 66 13.09 10.58 -3.08
C ALA A 66 14.55 10.53 -3.52
N ARG A 67 15.49 10.70 -2.58
CA ARG A 67 16.93 10.59 -2.87
C ARG A 67 17.33 9.19 -3.34
N GLY A 68 16.87 8.13 -2.63
CA GLY A 68 17.23 6.76 -2.95
C GLY A 68 16.67 6.26 -4.28
N LEU A 69 15.57 6.84 -4.74
CA LEU A 69 14.93 6.50 -6.01
C LEU A 69 15.30 7.44 -7.17
N ASP A 70 16.07 8.48 -6.91
CA ASP A 70 16.28 9.58 -7.86
C ASP A 70 14.93 10.09 -8.38
N ALA A 71 14.11 10.58 -7.47
CA ALA A 71 12.72 10.95 -7.68
C ALA A 71 12.40 12.29 -7.01
N LYS A 72 11.25 12.89 -7.36
CA LYS A 72 10.83 14.18 -6.83
C LYS A 72 10.00 14.01 -5.56
N ALA A 73 10.42 14.66 -4.47
CA ALA A 73 9.58 14.83 -3.28
C ALA A 73 8.61 16.00 -3.46
N VAL A 74 7.35 15.78 -3.08
CA VAL A 74 6.29 16.80 -3.08
C VAL A 74 5.63 16.78 -1.72
N PHE A 75 5.45 17.96 -1.12
CA PHE A 75 4.83 18.09 0.20
C PHE A 75 3.53 18.86 0.09
N PRO A 76 2.50 18.49 0.86
CA PRO A 76 1.24 19.22 0.87
C PRO A 76 1.44 20.65 1.37
N HIS A 77 0.59 21.55 0.92
CA HIS A 77 0.58 22.92 1.41
C HIS A 77 0.23 22.94 2.91
N LYS A 78 0.82 23.86 3.68
CA LYS A 78 0.71 23.93 5.15
C LYS A 78 -0.73 23.97 5.68
N ILE A 79 -1.66 24.49 4.89
CA ILE A 79 -3.09 24.61 5.24
C ILE A 79 -3.96 23.49 4.63
N ALA A 80 -3.37 22.54 3.93
CA ALA A 80 -4.13 21.44 3.33
C ALA A 80 -4.57 20.45 4.40
N THR A 81 -5.87 20.14 4.44
CA THR A 81 -6.40 19.05 5.26
C THR A 81 -6.16 17.72 4.53
N THR A 82 -5.12 17.02 4.88
CA THR A 82 -4.73 15.77 4.22
C THR A 82 -4.14 14.80 5.23
N MET A 83 -4.14 13.52 4.89
CA MET A 83 -3.42 12.48 5.63
C MET A 83 -1.98 12.31 5.15
N LEU A 84 -1.62 12.98 4.05
CA LEU A 84 -0.29 12.89 3.46
C LEU A 84 0.74 13.68 4.28
N VAL A 85 1.85 13.04 4.54
CA VAL A 85 3.10 13.69 4.95
C VAL A 85 3.79 14.27 3.72
N GLY A 86 3.79 13.51 2.62
CA GLY A 86 4.32 13.89 1.32
C GLY A 86 4.19 12.75 0.31
N GLN A 87 4.60 13.05 -0.91
CA GLN A 87 4.59 12.13 -2.04
C GLN A 87 5.97 12.05 -2.68
N VAL A 88 6.30 10.89 -3.22
CA VAL A 88 7.47 10.72 -4.06
C VAL A 88 7.00 10.35 -5.47
N LEU A 89 7.33 11.19 -6.44
CA LEU A 89 6.96 11.01 -7.84
C LEU A 89 8.16 10.48 -8.60
N LYS A 90 8.12 9.22 -9.00
CA LYS A 90 9.14 8.55 -9.80
C LYS A 90 8.69 8.43 -11.25
N ASN A 91 9.42 9.07 -12.16
CA ASN A 91 9.20 8.88 -13.59
C ASN A 91 9.53 7.44 -14.00
N LEU A 92 8.67 6.87 -14.82
CA LEU A 92 8.83 5.55 -15.41
C LEU A 92 9.18 5.67 -16.89
N PRO A 93 9.81 4.63 -17.48
CA PRO A 93 9.98 4.57 -18.93
C PRO A 93 8.63 4.70 -19.66
N GLY A 94 8.59 5.47 -20.75
CA GLY A 94 7.35 5.68 -21.51
C GLY A 94 6.56 6.94 -21.14
N GLY A 95 7.03 7.73 -20.16
CA GLY A 95 6.40 9.00 -19.77
C GLY A 95 5.37 8.87 -18.66
N ASP A 96 5.11 7.65 -18.18
CA ASP A 96 4.31 7.41 -16.97
C ASP A 96 5.09 7.78 -15.71
N TYR A 97 4.38 7.83 -14.59
CA TYR A 97 4.99 8.02 -13.27
C TYR A 97 4.37 7.09 -12.24
N LEU A 98 5.19 6.71 -11.26
CA LEU A 98 4.74 6.03 -10.05
C LEU A 98 4.57 7.07 -8.94
N ASN A 99 3.42 7.01 -8.27
CA ASN A 99 3.16 7.79 -7.07
C ASN A 99 3.39 6.92 -5.81
N ILE A 100 4.20 7.42 -4.88
CA ILE A 100 4.42 6.81 -3.58
C ILE A 100 3.92 7.80 -2.54
N ASP A 101 2.82 7.46 -1.88
CA ASP A 101 2.19 8.27 -0.85
C ASP A 101 2.76 7.90 0.52
N VAL A 102 3.34 8.87 1.21
CA VAL A 102 3.74 8.72 2.60
C VAL A 102 2.72 9.44 3.47
N MET A 103 2.08 8.69 4.36
CA MET A 103 1.00 9.17 5.21
C MET A 103 1.38 9.09 6.68
N PHE A 104 0.81 9.95 7.52
CA PHE A 104 0.94 9.85 8.98
C PHE A 104 -0.18 9.01 9.61
N ARG A 105 -1.26 8.74 8.87
CA ARG A 105 -2.36 7.85 9.27
C ARG A 105 -3.07 7.29 8.04
N VAL A 106 -3.77 6.17 8.19
CA VAL A 106 -4.72 5.66 7.20
C VAL A 106 -6.10 6.31 7.38
N TYR A 107 -6.96 6.19 6.37
CA TYR A 107 -8.36 6.59 6.49
C TYR A 107 -9.11 5.64 7.44
N GLY A 108 -10.06 6.20 8.22
CA GLY A 108 -10.91 5.47 9.14
C GLY A 108 -10.48 5.59 10.61
N ASN A 109 -10.99 4.69 11.44
CA ASN A 109 -10.85 4.74 12.90
C ASN A 109 -9.71 3.84 13.44
N ILE A 110 -8.73 3.48 12.61
CA ILE A 110 -7.59 2.68 13.06
C ILE A 110 -6.48 3.63 13.50
N ALA A 111 -6.11 3.56 14.77
CA ALA A 111 -4.99 4.34 15.30
C ALA A 111 -3.66 3.87 14.66
N THR A 112 -2.81 4.82 14.29
CA THR A 112 -1.51 4.54 13.67
C THR A 112 -0.61 3.71 14.58
N GLU A 113 -0.65 3.96 15.89
CA GLU A 113 0.08 3.20 16.90
C GLU A 113 -0.36 1.73 16.93
N ALA A 114 -1.68 1.47 16.84
CA ALA A 114 -2.20 0.11 16.78
C ALA A 114 -1.78 -0.62 15.50
N ILE A 115 -1.71 0.07 14.36
CA ILE A 115 -1.15 -0.48 13.13
C ILE A 115 0.33 -0.80 13.32
N ALA A 116 1.09 0.12 13.93
CA ALA A 116 2.51 -0.07 14.18
C ALA A 116 2.78 -1.27 15.09
N ASP A 117 2.00 -1.44 16.16
CA ASP A 117 2.17 -2.55 17.10
C ASP A 117 1.87 -3.92 16.46
N ARG A 118 0.89 -3.98 15.54
CA ARG A 118 0.48 -5.23 14.88
C ARG A 118 1.18 -5.48 13.55
N ALA A 119 1.89 -4.50 12.98
CA ALA A 119 2.54 -4.66 11.67
C ALA A 119 3.50 -5.86 11.66
N VAL A 120 3.39 -6.65 10.61
CA VAL A 120 4.16 -7.87 10.44
C VAL A 120 5.50 -7.56 9.79
N LEU A 121 6.58 -8.09 10.36
CA LEU A 121 7.89 -8.06 9.73
C LEU A 121 7.94 -9.11 8.62
N ALA A 122 8.12 -8.66 7.40
CA ALA A 122 8.25 -9.49 6.21
C ALA A 122 9.67 -9.38 5.64
N GLU A 123 10.04 -10.34 4.82
CA GLU A 123 11.33 -10.37 4.13
C GLU A 123 11.15 -10.69 2.65
N ASN A 124 11.94 -10.05 1.81
CA ASN A 124 12.07 -10.34 0.39
C ASN A 124 13.57 -10.31 0.01
N PRO A 125 13.95 -10.64 -1.24
CA PRO A 125 15.35 -10.61 -1.66
C PRO A 125 16.06 -9.27 -1.44
N ALA A 126 15.32 -8.17 -1.38
CA ALA A 126 15.87 -6.84 -1.16
C ALA A 126 16.09 -6.49 0.31
N GLY A 127 15.51 -7.24 1.26
CA GLY A 127 15.67 -7.04 2.70
C GLY A 127 14.37 -7.17 3.48
N ARG A 128 14.40 -6.73 4.74
CA ARG A 128 13.25 -6.76 5.66
C ARG A 128 12.47 -5.47 5.60
N PHE A 129 11.16 -5.58 5.68
CA PHE A 129 10.22 -4.45 5.71
C PHE A 129 9.01 -4.79 6.58
N ARG A 130 8.23 -3.78 6.93
CA ARG A 130 7.00 -3.97 7.71
C ARG A 130 5.78 -3.81 6.81
N VAL A 131 4.80 -4.68 7.01
CA VAL A 131 3.51 -4.64 6.29
C VAL A 131 2.35 -4.63 7.28
N MET A 132 1.33 -3.84 6.98
CA MET A 132 0.10 -3.74 7.76
C MET A 132 -0.54 -5.12 7.93
N HIS A 133 -0.95 -5.45 9.15
CA HIS A 133 -1.55 -6.75 9.47
C HIS A 133 -2.82 -7.01 8.63
N PRO A 134 -3.10 -8.26 8.21
CA PRO A 134 -4.25 -8.55 7.33
C PRO A 134 -5.60 -8.07 7.87
N ILE A 135 -5.83 -8.14 9.19
CA ILE A 135 -7.05 -7.66 9.82
C ILE A 135 -7.18 -6.13 9.67
N ASP A 136 -6.09 -5.39 9.84
CA ASP A 136 -6.08 -3.94 9.67
C ASP A 136 -6.27 -3.55 8.20
N VAL A 137 -5.72 -4.35 7.26
CA VAL A 137 -5.98 -4.18 5.83
C VAL A 137 -7.46 -4.37 5.53
N LEU A 138 -8.10 -5.40 6.08
CA LEU A 138 -9.53 -5.62 5.93
C LEU A 138 -10.34 -4.46 6.51
N GLN A 139 -10.04 -4.04 7.73
CA GLN A 139 -10.72 -2.90 8.36
C GLN A 139 -10.56 -1.63 7.52
N GLY A 140 -9.36 -1.33 7.04
CA GLY A 140 -9.12 -0.18 6.17
C GLY A 140 -9.91 -0.26 4.85
N ARG A 141 -10.10 -1.45 4.25
CA ARG A 141 -10.93 -1.61 3.05
C ARG A 141 -12.42 -1.40 3.37
N LEU A 142 -12.90 -1.88 4.50
CA LEU A 142 -14.26 -1.63 4.98
C LEU A 142 -14.51 -0.14 5.17
N GLU A 143 -13.65 0.54 5.94
CA GLU A 143 -13.74 2.00 6.16
C GLU A 143 -13.73 2.79 4.84
N ASN A 144 -12.87 2.40 3.89
CA ASN A 144 -12.82 3.05 2.58
C ASN A 144 -14.13 2.89 1.80
N VAL A 145 -14.68 1.68 1.70
CA VAL A 145 -15.91 1.44 0.92
C VAL A 145 -17.12 2.09 1.58
N TYR A 146 -17.23 2.05 2.90
CA TYR A 146 -18.38 2.65 3.60
C TYR A 146 -18.23 4.16 3.81
N GLY A 147 -17.03 4.67 3.95
CA GLY A 147 -16.78 6.08 4.30
C GLY A 147 -16.42 6.99 3.11
N LEU A 148 -15.95 6.44 1.98
CA LEU A 148 -15.49 7.21 0.83
C LEU A 148 -16.29 6.87 -0.43
N PRO A 149 -17.18 7.76 -0.92
CA PRO A 149 -17.92 7.52 -2.16
C PRO A 149 -17.04 7.15 -3.35
N SER A 150 -15.84 7.73 -3.44
CA SER A 150 -14.85 7.42 -4.50
C SER A 150 -14.28 6.00 -4.44
N LYS A 151 -14.50 5.25 -3.36
CA LYS A 151 -14.05 3.86 -3.16
C LYS A 151 -15.19 2.84 -3.24
N GLN A 152 -16.41 3.29 -3.58
CA GLN A 152 -17.58 2.43 -3.81
C GLN A 152 -17.65 1.95 -5.26
N ASP A 153 -16.63 2.18 -6.05
CA ASP A 153 -16.48 1.69 -7.42
C ASP A 153 -16.10 0.19 -7.44
N GLU A 154 -16.07 -0.37 -8.64
CA GLU A 154 -15.72 -1.78 -8.85
C GLU A 154 -14.33 -2.13 -8.30
N HIS A 155 -13.36 -1.21 -8.38
CA HIS A 155 -12.01 -1.40 -7.86
C HIS A 155 -12.02 -1.50 -6.32
N GLY A 156 -12.66 -0.57 -5.62
CA GLY A 156 -12.77 -0.59 -4.17
C GLY A 156 -13.49 -1.82 -3.64
N VAL A 157 -14.60 -2.20 -4.27
CA VAL A 157 -15.36 -3.41 -3.94
C VAL A 157 -14.54 -4.68 -4.17
N ALA A 158 -13.79 -4.76 -5.28
CA ALA A 158 -12.91 -5.91 -5.56
C ALA A 158 -11.78 -6.04 -4.53
N GLN A 159 -11.20 -4.91 -4.10
CA GLN A 159 -10.20 -4.89 -3.04
C GLN A 159 -10.78 -5.35 -1.69
N LEU A 160 -12.00 -4.92 -1.36
CA LEU A 160 -12.66 -5.36 -0.13
C LEU A 160 -12.94 -6.87 -0.16
N ARG A 161 -13.47 -7.41 -1.26
CA ARG A 161 -13.70 -8.86 -1.42
C ARG A 161 -12.39 -9.65 -1.25
N LEU A 162 -11.32 -9.21 -1.90
CA LEU A 162 -10.01 -9.83 -1.77
C LEU A 162 -9.50 -9.80 -0.31
N ALA A 163 -9.75 -8.72 0.43
CA ALA A 163 -9.37 -8.62 1.85
C ALA A 163 -10.18 -9.57 2.74
N ILE A 164 -11.49 -9.72 2.50
CA ILE A 164 -12.35 -10.68 3.20
C ILE A 164 -11.83 -12.10 3.00
N ASP A 165 -11.57 -12.50 1.76
CA ASP A 165 -11.05 -13.84 1.43
C ASP A 165 -9.74 -14.14 2.17
N ARG A 166 -8.90 -13.10 2.43
CA ARG A 166 -7.62 -13.26 3.14
C ARG A 166 -7.79 -13.55 4.62
N VAL A 167 -8.70 -12.86 5.29
CA VAL A 167 -8.95 -13.07 6.72
C VAL A 167 -9.57 -14.45 6.97
N TYR A 168 -10.46 -14.89 6.10
CA TYR A 168 -11.07 -16.22 6.21
C TYR A 168 -10.06 -17.36 6.00
N ILE A 169 -9.20 -17.27 5.00
CA ILE A 169 -8.21 -18.32 4.72
C ILE A 169 -7.07 -18.31 5.75
N GLY A 170 -6.63 -17.14 6.21
CA GLY A 170 -5.61 -17.02 7.26
C GLY A 170 -6.02 -17.58 8.62
N ASN A 171 -7.32 -17.71 8.88
CA ASN A 171 -7.88 -18.31 10.11
C ASN A 171 -8.24 -19.78 9.96
N SER A 172 -8.16 -20.37 8.76
CA SER A 172 -8.29 -21.82 8.62
C SER A 172 -7.02 -22.48 9.13
N PRO A 173 -7.09 -23.39 10.12
CA PRO A 173 -5.92 -24.17 10.49
C PRO A 173 -5.44 -24.88 9.23
N LEU A 174 -4.17 -24.74 8.93
CA LEU A 174 -3.50 -25.55 7.90
C LEU A 174 -3.75 -27.01 8.27
N ILE A 175 -4.74 -27.63 7.62
CA ILE A 175 -4.90 -29.07 7.69
C ILE A 175 -3.65 -29.61 7.01
N GLY A 176 -2.75 -30.16 7.87
CA GLY A 176 -1.48 -30.72 7.50
C GLY A 176 -1.57 -31.95 6.58
#